data_ef440c7860263ce3e859312386e23d89
#
_entry.id   ef440c7860263ce3e859312386e23d89
#
_cell.length_a   1.000
_cell.length_b   1.000
_cell.length_c   1.000
_cell.angle_alpha   90.00
_cell.angle_beta   90.00
_cell.angle_gamma   90.00
#
_symmetry.space_group_name_H-M   'P 1'
#
loop_
_entity.id
_entity.type
_entity.pdbx_description
1 polymer ?
#
loop_
_entity_poly.entity_id
_entity_poly.type
_entity_poly.pdbx_seq_one_letter_code
_entity_poly.pdbx_strand_id
1 'polypeptide(L)'
;MIREFQKVLRQNIREYGMYIALFVIMAIFTITTKGVFISSRNIANLINQTGYIAVLAVGMTLVIVIRHIDLSVGFLAGFLGAIGAIAMASWGWNGPAAVGLVLLLGIVAGLGTGFLVAKLGIPSFVATLAGWLIYRGALLLVTLNTGTIIIDNTFFNSLGNGYVPDLLGGIKVLEGVHKLTLLLGLLAILYFIYSEIQTRKTKLAYNFEVLSAGMLTVKIVFIAAVMCCVTWVLAGYNGISWTLVIVAVVVIIYDFVTTQTVLGRHIYAVGGNPDAAELSGISVKKITFVVFGSMGLLAGLSGILFASRLQSATTTAGTLFELDAIAAAFIGGASAAGGVGKVTGSIIGALVYMSLTSGMNLMGIDISSQYIVRGAVLAAAVIFDVSTRRGRK
;
A
#
# COMPACT_ATOMS: atom_id res chain seq x y z
N MET A 1 33.24 -2.51 11.06
CA MET A 1 32.19 -2.96 10.16
C MET A 1 31.11 -3.81 10.88
N ILE A 2 31.41 -5.00 11.46
CA ILE A 2 30.40 -5.83 12.17
C ILE A 2 29.78 -5.09 13.36
N ARG A 3 30.57 -4.42 14.20
CA ARG A 3 30.04 -3.64 15.33
C ARG A 3 29.21 -2.43 14.90
N GLU A 4 29.58 -1.76 13.80
CA GLU A 4 28.78 -0.68 13.22
C GLU A 4 27.46 -1.22 12.66
N PHE A 5 27.49 -2.34 11.96
CA PHE A 5 26.29 -3.02 11.45
C PHE A 5 25.33 -3.39 12.58
N GLN A 6 25.84 -3.98 13.68
CA GLN A 6 25.03 -4.28 14.86
C GLN A 6 24.45 -3.03 15.54
N LYS A 7 25.21 -1.93 15.59
CA LYS A 7 24.72 -0.64 16.12
C LYS A 7 23.61 -0.08 15.26
N VAL A 8 23.79 -0.05 13.94
CA VAL A 8 22.81 0.44 12.96
C VAL A 8 21.53 -0.41 13.01
N LEU A 9 21.64 -1.76 13.07
CA LEU A 9 20.50 -2.67 13.22
C LEU A 9 19.72 -2.41 14.51
N ARG A 10 20.39 -2.26 15.65
CA ARG A 10 19.74 -1.98 16.94
C ARG A 10 19.05 -0.62 16.98
N GLN A 11 19.65 0.40 16.36
CA GLN A 11 19.07 1.75 16.32
C GLN A 11 17.85 1.86 15.42
N ASN A 12 17.79 1.07 14.34
CA ASN A 12 16.74 1.13 13.33
C ASN A 12 15.97 -0.22 13.19
N ILE A 13 15.85 -0.98 14.28
CA ILE A 13 15.24 -2.32 14.27
C ILE A 13 13.81 -2.32 13.72
N ARG A 14 13.08 -1.20 13.87
CA ARG A 14 11.74 -1.03 13.28
C ARG A 14 11.77 -0.98 11.75
N GLU A 15 12.72 -0.24 11.20
CA GLU A 15 12.83 -0.10 9.74
C GLU A 15 13.37 -1.38 9.09
N TYR A 16 14.38 -1.99 9.70
CA TYR A 16 14.95 -3.23 9.16
C TYR A 16 14.10 -4.47 9.43
N GLY A 17 13.33 -4.46 10.53
CA GLY A 17 12.49 -5.60 10.93
C GLY A 17 11.48 -6.00 9.86
N MET A 18 10.82 -5.02 9.20
CA MET A 18 9.85 -5.32 8.13
C MET A 18 10.52 -5.90 6.87
N TYR A 19 11.73 -5.43 6.51
CA TYR A 19 12.48 -6.00 5.38
C TYR A 19 12.95 -7.43 5.69
N ILE A 20 13.47 -7.65 6.90
CA ILE A 20 13.86 -8.99 7.35
C ILE A 20 12.67 -9.94 7.32
N ALA A 21 11.51 -9.51 7.84
CA ALA A 21 10.29 -10.30 7.79
C ALA A 21 9.89 -10.65 6.34
N LEU A 22 9.95 -9.68 5.42
CA LEU A 22 9.67 -9.92 4.01
C LEU A 22 10.60 -10.98 3.42
N PHE A 23 11.92 -10.83 3.60
CA PHE A 23 12.89 -11.79 3.06
C PHE A 23 12.75 -13.18 3.69
N VAL A 24 12.51 -13.28 5.00
CA VAL A 24 12.28 -14.55 5.69
C VAL A 24 11.04 -15.25 5.13
N ILE A 25 9.93 -14.53 4.99
CA ILE A 25 8.66 -15.06 4.44
C ILE A 25 8.87 -15.52 2.99
N MET A 26 9.51 -14.70 2.16
CA MET A 26 9.82 -15.07 0.77
C MET A 26 10.72 -16.30 0.70
N ALA A 27 11.73 -16.43 1.56
CA ALA A 27 12.62 -17.58 1.61
C ALA A 27 11.85 -18.86 2.03
N ILE A 28 11.04 -18.79 3.09
CA ILE A 28 10.21 -19.91 3.56
C ILE A 28 9.31 -20.41 2.43
N PHE A 29 8.54 -19.51 1.79
CA PHE A 29 7.64 -19.92 0.72
C PHE A 29 8.36 -20.34 -0.55
N THR A 30 9.53 -19.80 -0.84
CA THR A 30 10.34 -20.28 -1.95
C THR A 30 10.76 -21.74 -1.75
N ILE A 31 11.23 -22.10 -0.56
CA ILE A 31 11.64 -23.46 -0.21
C ILE A 31 10.44 -24.40 -0.22
N THR A 32 9.36 -24.02 0.49
CA THR A 32 8.17 -24.89 0.67
C THR A 32 7.41 -25.13 -0.64
N THR A 33 7.41 -24.14 -1.55
CA THR A 33 6.76 -24.25 -2.88
C THR A 33 7.71 -24.71 -3.97
N LYS A 34 8.93 -25.18 -3.61
CA LYS A 34 9.96 -25.65 -4.58
C LYS A 34 10.25 -24.61 -5.68
N GLY A 35 10.35 -23.33 -5.31
CA GLY A 35 10.69 -22.22 -6.21
C GLY A 35 9.50 -21.58 -6.94
N VAL A 36 8.29 -22.13 -6.87
CA VAL A 36 7.10 -21.57 -7.54
C VAL A 36 6.81 -20.16 -7.01
N PHE A 37 7.03 -19.90 -5.72
CA PHE A 37 6.78 -18.60 -5.10
C PHE A 37 7.55 -17.46 -5.77
N ILE A 38 8.82 -17.65 -6.13
CA ILE A 38 9.65 -16.61 -6.78
C ILE A 38 9.60 -16.63 -8.31
N SER A 39 8.75 -17.47 -8.91
CA SER A 39 8.60 -17.48 -10.37
C SER A 39 8.10 -16.12 -10.89
N SER A 40 8.53 -15.72 -12.07
CA SER A 40 8.18 -14.43 -12.68
C SER A 40 6.66 -14.20 -12.73
N ARG A 41 5.90 -15.24 -13.08
CA ARG A 41 4.44 -15.20 -13.10
C ARG A 41 3.85 -14.95 -11.72
N ASN A 42 4.34 -15.64 -10.68
CA ASN A 42 3.79 -15.48 -9.33
C ASN A 42 4.17 -14.13 -8.72
N ILE A 43 5.38 -13.63 -8.93
CA ILE A 43 5.79 -12.29 -8.47
C ILE A 43 4.95 -11.20 -9.15
N ALA A 44 4.72 -11.29 -10.47
CA ALA A 44 3.83 -10.37 -11.17
C ALA A 44 2.39 -10.42 -10.61
N ASN A 45 1.87 -11.62 -10.35
CA ASN A 45 0.57 -11.80 -9.70
C ASN A 45 0.54 -11.24 -8.28
N LEU A 46 1.58 -11.47 -7.48
CA LEU A 46 1.72 -10.94 -6.12
C LEU A 46 1.68 -9.41 -6.11
N ILE A 47 2.40 -8.75 -7.03
CA ILE A 47 2.40 -7.29 -7.16
C ILE A 47 0.99 -6.78 -7.51
N ASN A 48 0.34 -7.38 -8.49
CA ASN A 48 -1.02 -6.99 -8.89
C ASN A 48 -2.04 -7.23 -7.77
N GLN A 49 -1.89 -8.33 -7.03
CA GLN A 49 -2.74 -8.66 -5.90
C GLN A 49 -2.48 -7.75 -4.69
N THR A 50 -1.24 -7.30 -4.51
CA THR A 50 -0.88 -6.36 -3.45
C THR A 50 -1.42 -4.95 -3.74
N GLY A 51 -1.60 -4.58 -5.00
CA GLY A 51 -1.88 -3.20 -5.42
C GLY A 51 -3.07 -2.55 -4.72
N TYR A 52 -4.23 -3.22 -4.66
CA TYR A 52 -5.43 -2.65 -4.02
C TYR A 52 -5.29 -2.53 -2.49
N ILE A 53 -4.58 -3.47 -1.83
CA ILE A 53 -4.27 -3.35 -0.39
C ILE A 53 -3.20 -2.29 -0.14
N ALA A 54 -2.18 -2.19 -1.00
CA ALA A 54 -1.13 -1.19 -0.87
C ALA A 54 -1.69 0.24 -0.91
N VAL A 55 -2.62 0.51 -1.83
CA VAL A 55 -3.32 1.81 -1.91
C VAL A 55 -4.09 2.11 -0.62
N LEU A 56 -4.85 1.14 -0.09
CA LEU A 56 -5.55 1.30 1.19
C LEU A 56 -4.58 1.50 2.36
N ALA A 57 -3.47 0.77 2.37
CA ALA A 57 -2.46 0.86 3.43
C ALA A 57 -1.79 2.24 3.49
N VAL A 58 -1.59 2.89 2.35
CA VAL A 58 -1.11 4.29 2.30
C VAL A 58 -2.07 5.22 3.01
N GLY A 59 -3.36 5.17 2.68
CA GLY A 59 -4.38 5.99 3.33
C GLY A 59 -4.54 5.64 4.82
N MET A 60 -4.58 4.35 5.14
CA MET A 60 -4.70 3.86 6.51
C MET A 60 -3.52 4.31 7.38
N THR A 61 -2.31 4.39 6.81
CA THR A 61 -1.14 4.93 7.52
C THR A 61 -1.40 6.37 7.97
N LEU A 62 -1.96 7.23 7.12
CA LEU A 62 -2.28 8.61 7.51
C LEU A 62 -3.39 8.68 8.56
N VAL A 63 -4.41 7.83 8.44
CA VAL A 63 -5.50 7.73 9.43
C VAL A 63 -4.95 7.29 10.79
N ILE A 64 -4.06 6.29 10.82
CA ILE A 64 -3.40 5.84 12.06
C ILE A 64 -2.46 6.91 12.61
N VAL A 65 -1.71 7.60 11.75
CA VAL A 65 -0.81 8.70 12.17
C VAL A 65 -1.58 9.78 12.93
N ILE A 66 -2.81 10.13 12.53
CA ILE A 66 -3.65 11.10 13.27
C ILE A 66 -4.46 10.46 14.40
N ARG A 67 -4.11 9.26 14.87
CA ARG A 67 -4.71 8.49 15.98
C ARG A 67 -6.15 8.03 15.73
N HIS A 68 -6.52 7.81 14.49
CA HIS A 68 -7.82 7.25 14.10
C HIS A 68 -7.67 5.88 13.47
N ILE A 69 -8.77 5.17 13.34
CA ILE A 69 -8.89 3.91 12.60
C ILE A 69 -10.12 4.01 11.73
N ASP A 70 -10.01 3.58 10.47
CA ASP A 70 -11.13 3.53 9.53
C ASP A 70 -11.44 2.08 9.16
N LEU A 71 -12.53 1.57 9.71
CA LEU A 71 -13.01 0.21 9.45
C LEU A 71 -13.91 0.13 8.21
N SER A 72 -14.36 1.27 7.67
CA SER A 72 -15.32 1.28 6.57
C SER A 72 -14.70 1.02 5.18
N VAL A 73 -13.40 1.22 5.05
CA VAL A 73 -12.67 1.29 3.77
C VAL A 73 -12.76 0.03 2.92
N GLY A 74 -12.89 -1.15 3.55
CA GLY A 74 -13.00 -2.41 2.84
C GLY A 74 -14.29 -2.48 2.02
N PHE A 75 -15.43 -2.39 2.68
CA PHE A 75 -16.72 -2.41 1.99
C PHE A 75 -17.00 -1.13 1.20
N LEU A 76 -16.41 0.00 1.57
CA LEU A 76 -16.43 1.20 0.73
C LEU A 76 -15.75 0.92 -0.63
N ALA A 77 -14.57 0.31 -0.62
CA ALA A 77 -13.88 -0.09 -1.85
C ALA A 77 -14.72 -1.09 -2.68
N GLY A 78 -15.28 -2.12 -2.02
CA GLY A 78 -16.15 -3.09 -2.67
C GLY A 78 -17.41 -2.46 -3.29
N PHE A 79 -18.09 -1.59 -2.56
CA PHE A 79 -19.27 -0.87 -3.03
C PHE A 79 -18.95 0.06 -4.21
N LEU A 80 -17.88 0.85 -4.09
CA LEU A 80 -17.46 1.76 -5.16
C LEU A 80 -17.01 1.02 -6.41
N GLY A 81 -16.31 -0.12 -6.27
CA GLY A 81 -16.00 -1.00 -7.39
C GLY A 81 -17.25 -1.53 -8.09
N ALA A 82 -18.30 -1.88 -7.32
CA ALA A 82 -19.58 -2.31 -7.88
C ALA A 82 -20.31 -1.16 -8.59
N ILE A 83 -20.28 0.07 -8.08
CA ILE A 83 -20.82 1.24 -8.79
C ILE A 83 -20.09 1.46 -10.12
N GLY A 84 -18.76 1.33 -10.15
CA GLY A 84 -17.99 1.39 -11.39
C GLY A 84 -18.40 0.33 -12.40
N ALA A 85 -18.62 -0.91 -11.94
CA ALA A 85 -19.12 -2.01 -12.77
C ALA A 85 -20.52 -1.71 -13.33
N ILE A 86 -21.45 -1.23 -12.50
CA ILE A 86 -22.81 -0.85 -12.92
C ILE A 86 -22.77 0.30 -13.94
N ALA A 87 -21.94 1.31 -13.70
CA ALA A 87 -21.82 2.44 -14.62
C ALA A 87 -21.42 1.99 -16.03
N MET A 88 -20.53 1.01 -16.14
CA MET A 88 -20.14 0.46 -17.44
C MET A 88 -21.15 -0.53 -18.00
N ALA A 89 -21.58 -1.52 -17.20
CA ALA A 89 -22.41 -2.61 -17.68
C ALA A 89 -23.87 -2.22 -17.89
N SER A 90 -24.46 -1.36 -17.03
CA SER A 90 -25.88 -1.03 -17.06
C SER A 90 -26.16 0.37 -17.63
N TRP A 91 -25.29 1.36 -17.33
CA TRP A 91 -25.50 2.74 -17.81
C TRP A 91 -24.78 3.04 -19.12
N GLY A 92 -23.94 2.10 -19.61
CA GLY A 92 -23.20 2.25 -20.86
C GLY A 92 -22.09 3.30 -20.82
N TRP A 93 -21.58 3.64 -19.65
CA TRP A 93 -20.49 4.61 -19.51
C TRP A 93 -19.17 4.03 -19.99
N ASN A 94 -18.30 4.87 -20.51
CA ASN A 94 -16.93 4.48 -20.81
C ASN A 94 -16.09 4.30 -19.54
N GLY A 95 -15.00 3.54 -19.62
CA GLY A 95 -14.14 3.23 -18.48
C GLY A 95 -13.58 4.46 -17.76
N PRO A 96 -13.03 5.48 -18.46
CA PRO A 96 -12.53 6.71 -17.82
C PRO A 96 -13.60 7.45 -17.02
N ALA A 97 -14.83 7.57 -17.53
CA ALA A 97 -15.94 8.21 -16.82
C ALA A 97 -16.34 7.43 -15.57
N ALA A 98 -16.40 6.08 -15.67
CA ALA A 98 -16.66 5.21 -14.52
C ALA A 98 -15.57 5.35 -13.43
N VAL A 99 -14.30 5.42 -13.81
CA VAL A 99 -13.18 5.69 -12.89
C VAL A 99 -13.35 7.05 -12.22
N GLY A 100 -13.65 8.12 -12.97
CA GLY A 100 -13.89 9.45 -12.41
C GLY A 100 -15.05 9.47 -11.40
N LEU A 101 -16.16 8.80 -11.70
CA LEU A 101 -17.30 8.65 -10.80
C LEU A 101 -16.89 7.97 -9.49
N VAL A 102 -16.20 6.83 -9.56
CA VAL A 102 -15.79 6.06 -8.39
C VAL A 102 -14.87 6.88 -7.48
N LEU A 103 -13.90 7.59 -8.06
CA LEU A 103 -12.99 8.44 -7.29
C LEU A 103 -13.72 9.61 -6.62
N LEU A 104 -14.65 10.25 -7.33
CA LEU A 104 -15.46 11.34 -6.78
C LEU A 104 -16.33 10.85 -5.62
N LEU A 105 -17.06 9.74 -5.81
CA LEU A 105 -17.89 9.14 -4.76
C LEU A 105 -17.04 8.69 -3.57
N GLY A 106 -15.83 8.20 -3.81
CA GLY A 106 -14.87 7.87 -2.75
C GLY A 106 -14.51 9.08 -1.91
N ILE A 107 -14.17 10.22 -2.54
CA ILE A 107 -13.91 11.48 -1.84
C ILE A 107 -15.14 11.91 -1.01
N VAL A 108 -16.32 11.89 -1.61
CA VAL A 108 -17.57 12.30 -0.92
C VAL A 108 -17.83 11.40 0.29
N ALA A 109 -17.66 10.09 0.16
CA ALA A 109 -17.84 9.15 1.26
C ALA A 109 -16.82 9.38 2.39
N GLY A 110 -15.54 9.57 2.03
CA GLY A 110 -14.49 9.89 2.99
C GLY A 110 -14.72 11.23 3.70
N LEU A 111 -15.15 12.26 2.97
CA LEU A 111 -15.53 13.55 3.56
C LEU A 111 -16.75 13.40 4.48
N GLY A 112 -17.71 12.54 4.15
CA GLY A 112 -18.83 12.19 5.04
C GLY A 112 -18.36 11.59 6.36
N THR A 113 -17.46 10.59 6.31
CA THR A 113 -16.84 10.04 7.53
C THR A 113 -16.04 11.09 8.30
N GLY A 114 -15.25 11.90 7.57
CA GLY A 114 -14.51 13.02 8.16
C GLY A 114 -15.40 14.06 8.83
N PHE A 115 -16.60 14.32 8.29
CA PHE A 115 -17.59 15.20 8.91
C PHE A 115 -18.10 14.63 10.24
N LEU A 116 -18.45 13.34 10.28
CA LEU A 116 -18.90 12.68 11.50
C LEU A 116 -17.82 12.76 12.60
N VAL A 117 -16.57 12.48 12.24
CA VAL A 117 -15.46 12.44 13.20
C VAL A 117 -15.01 13.86 13.59
N ALA A 118 -14.72 14.72 12.61
CA ALA A 118 -14.08 16.02 12.87
C ALA A 118 -15.06 17.10 13.30
N LYS A 119 -16.30 17.10 12.78
CA LYS A 119 -17.31 18.12 13.08
C LYS A 119 -18.24 17.73 14.21
N LEU A 120 -18.78 16.50 14.18
CA LEU A 120 -19.71 16.01 15.20
C LEU A 120 -19.00 15.40 16.41
N GLY A 121 -17.69 15.15 16.35
CA GLY A 121 -16.90 14.60 17.45
C GLY A 121 -17.19 13.13 17.75
N ILE A 122 -17.78 12.39 16.82
CA ILE A 122 -18.05 10.96 16.99
C ILE A 122 -16.70 10.20 16.99
N PRO A 123 -16.47 9.30 17.96
CA PRO A 123 -15.26 8.46 17.92
C PRO A 123 -15.10 7.74 16.56
N SER A 124 -13.92 7.82 15.99
CA SER A 124 -13.69 7.34 14.61
C SER A 124 -14.08 5.89 14.40
N PHE A 125 -13.78 5.01 15.39
CA PHE A 125 -14.14 3.59 15.25
C PHE A 125 -15.65 3.37 15.20
N VAL A 126 -16.47 4.19 15.91
CA VAL A 126 -17.94 4.11 15.87
C VAL A 126 -18.46 4.59 14.52
N ALA A 127 -17.97 5.75 14.06
CA ALA A 127 -18.39 6.34 12.79
C ALA A 127 -18.06 5.39 11.62
N THR A 128 -16.86 4.81 11.63
CA THR A 128 -16.38 3.92 10.56
C THR A 128 -17.00 2.53 10.65
N LEU A 129 -17.32 2.02 11.84
CA LEU A 129 -18.08 0.78 11.99
C LEU A 129 -19.53 0.93 11.46
N ALA A 130 -20.17 2.08 11.70
CA ALA A 130 -21.44 2.38 11.06
C ALA A 130 -21.31 2.43 9.53
N GLY A 131 -20.25 3.09 9.02
CA GLY A 131 -19.90 3.10 7.61
C GLY A 131 -19.69 1.68 7.04
N TRP A 132 -19.01 0.82 7.76
CA TRP A 132 -18.80 -0.58 7.41
C TRP A 132 -20.13 -1.31 7.14
N LEU A 133 -21.10 -1.16 8.04
CA LEU A 133 -22.45 -1.72 7.88
C LEU A 133 -23.19 -1.10 6.70
N ILE A 134 -23.15 0.23 6.57
CA ILE A 134 -23.83 0.97 5.49
C ILE A 134 -23.28 0.54 4.13
N TYR A 135 -21.95 0.54 3.93
CA TYR A 135 -21.37 0.16 2.65
C TYR A 135 -21.51 -1.33 2.36
N ARG A 136 -21.49 -2.19 3.39
CA ARG A 136 -21.84 -3.61 3.22
C ARG A 136 -23.27 -3.78 2.73
N GLY A 137 -24.23 -3.10 3.35
CA GLY A 137 -25.63 -3.11 2.95
C GLY A 137 -25.83 -2.54 1.54
N ALA A 138 -25.16 -1.41 1.23
CA ALA A 138 -25.19 -0.78 -0.09
C ALA A 138 -24.61 -1.71 -1.18
N LEU A 139 -23.49 -2.39 -0.92
CA LEU A 139 -22.93 -3.38 -1.84
C LEU A 139 -23.92 -4.51 -2.13
N LEU A 140 -24.53 -5.09 -1.09
CA LEU A 140 -25.53 -6.15 -1.23
C LEU A 140 -26.76 -5.67 -2.01
N LEU A 141 -27.21 -4.42 -1.75
CA LEU A 141 -28.38 -3.85 -2.41
C LEU A 141 -28.13 -3.66 -3.91
N VAL A 142 -26.98 -3.10 -4.32
CA VAL A 142 -26.68 -2.86 -5.73
C VAL A 142 -26.37 -4.14 -6.51
N THR A 143 -26.02 -5.22 -5.82
CA THR A 143 -25.76 -6.54 -6.43
C THR A 143 -26.92 -7.53 -6.26
N LEU A 144 -28.05 -7.11 -5.64
CA LEU A 144 -29.15 -7.99 -5.22
C LEU A 144 -29.72 -8.81 -6.38
N ASN A 145 -29.97 -8.19 -7.52
CA ASN A 145 -30.60 -8.81 -8.68
C ASN A 145 -29.63 -9.45 -9.68
N THR A 146 -28.35 -9.08 -9.61
CA THR A 146 -27.33 -9.50 -10.59
C THR A 146 -26.33 -10.49 -10.01
N GLY A 147 -26.18 -10.53 -8.67
CA GLY A 147 -25.13 -11.29 -7.99
C GLY A 147 -23.75 -10.74 -8.35
N THR A 148 -23.11 -11.37 -9.34
CA THR A 148 -21.81 -10.90 -9.89
C THR A 148 -22.06 -10.05 -11.14
N ILE A 149 -21.50 -8.85 -11.20
CA ILE A 149 -21.57 -7.94 -12.34
C ILE A 149 -20.26 -8.07 -13.12
N ILE A 150 -20.34 -8.60 -14.34
CA ILE A 150 -19.18 -8.77 -15.23
C ILE A 150 -18.82 -7.42 -15.85
N ILE A 151 -17.54 -7.11 -15.92
CA ILE A 151 -16.99 -5.88 -16.50
C ILE A 151 -16.34 -6.25 -17.84
N ASP A 152 -17.00 -5.91 -18.94
CA ASP A 152 -16.46 -6.06 -20.29
C ASP A 152 -15.98 -4.70 -20.82
N ASN A 153 -14.95 -4.15 -20.20
CA ASN A 153 -14.33 -2.90 -20.60
C ASN A 153 -12.80 -3.03 -20.57
N THR A 154 -12.18 -3.01 -21.74
CA THR A 154 -10.74 -3.25 -21.89
C THR A 154 -9.88 -2.23 -21.15
N PHE A 155 -10.25 -0.94 -21.18
CA PHE A 155 -9.54 0.11 -20.45
C PHE A 155 -9.59 -0.15 -18.94
N PHE A 156 -10.79 -0.36 -18.39
CA PHE A 156 -10.95 -0.58 -16.96
C PHE A 156 -10.23 -1.85 -16.52
N ASN A 157 -10.39 -2.95 -17.25
CA ASN A 157 -9.77 -4.24 -16.93
C ASN A 157 -8.23 -4.20 -17.05
N SER A 158 -7.67 -3.30 -17.86
CA SER A 158 -6.23 -3.12 -17.97
C SER A 158 -5.59 -2.51 -16.71
N LEU A 159 -6.34 -1.75 -15.90
CA LEU A 159 -5.82 -1.12 -14.68
C LEU A 159 -5.35 -2.15 -13.64
N GLY A 160 -6.03 -3.30 -13.54
CA GLY A 160 -5.70 -4.38 -12.60
C GLY A 160 -4.99 -5.59 -13.21
N ASN A 161 -5.10 -5.80 -14.54
CA ASN A 161 -4.55 -6.96 -15.24
C ASN A 161 -3.63 -6.62 -16.41
N GLY A 162 -3.62 -5.36 -16.87
CA GLY A 162 -2.82 -4.94 -18.00
C GLY A 162 -1.37 -4.68 -17.63
N TYR A 163 -0.54 -4.69 -18.67
CA TYR A 163 0.88 -4.39 -18.60
C TYR A 163 1.22 -3.24 -19.53
N VAL A 164 2.28 -2.51 -19.21
CA VAL A 164 2.81 -1.46 -20.06
C VAL A 164 3.36 -2.12 -21.34
N PRO A 165 3.00 -1.65 -22.55
CA PRO A 165 3.49 -2.23 -23.79
C PRO A 165 5.02 -2.10 -23.91
N ASP A 166 5.68 -3.13 -24.43
CA ASP A 166 7.13 -3.06 -24.70
C ASP A 166 7.40 -2.26 -25.99
N LEU A 167 7.58 -0.95 -25.83
CA LEU A 167 7.91 -0.04 -26.93
C LEU A 167 9.27 -0.36 -27.60
N LEU A 168 10.12 -1.14 -26.93
CA LEU A 168 11.43 -1.56 -27.41
C LEU A 168 11.42 -3.01 -27.94
N GLY A 169 10.25 -3.64 -28.05
CA GLY A 169 10.06 -5.03 -28.47
C GLY A 169 10.68 -5.36 -29.82
N GLY A 170 10.76 -4.38 -30.75
CA GLY A 170 11.38 -4.56 -32.09
C GLY A 170 12.90 -4.74 -32.10
N ILE A 171 13.61 -4.49 -31.00
CA ILE A 171 15.06 -4.67 -30.92
C ILE A 171 15.37 -6.16 -30.71
N LYS A 172 16.16 -6.77 -31.60
CA LYS A 172 16.49 -8.21 -31.56
C LYS A 172 17.46 -8.66 -30.45
N VAL A 173 17.75 -7.80 -29.48
CA VAL A 173 18.59 -8.13 -28.32
C VAL A 173 17.70 -8.62 -27.19
N LEU A 174 18.06 -9.70 -26.49
CA LEU A 174 17.33 -10.31 -25.38
C LEU A 174 15.88 -10.72 -25.78
N GLU A 175 15.75 -11.63 -26.73
CA GLU A 175 14.45 -12.18 -27.13
C GLU A 175 13.74 -12.84 -25.93
N GLY A 176 12.43 -12.63 -25.81
CA GLY A 176 11.61 -13.16 -24.71
C GLY A 176 11.64 -12.35 -23.41
N VAL A 177 12.33 -11.20 -23.36
CA VAL A 177 12.40 -10.33 -22.18
C VAL A 177 11.83 -8.95 -22.49
N HIS A 178 11.05 -8.40 -21.57
CA HIS A 178 10.42 -7.07 -21.70
C HIS A 178 11.48 -5.95 -21.54
N LYS A 179 11.94 -5.39 -22.64
CA LYS A 179 13.11 -4.49 -22.71
C LYS A 179 12.86 -3.14 -22.07
N LEU A 180 11.65 -2.60 -22.22
CA LEU A 180 11.28 -1.34 -21.55
C LEU A 180 11.39 -1.47 -20.03
N THR A 181 10.99 -2.62 -19.47
CA THR A 181 11.12 -2.88 -18.02
C THR A 181 12.59 -2.90 -17.59
N LEU A 182 13.48 -3.53 -18.38
CA LEU A 182 14.91 -3.52 -18.09
C LEU A 182 15.49 -2.11 -18.13
N LEU A 183 15.11 -1.31 -19.12
CA LEU A 183 15.56 0.08 -19.23
C LEU A 183 15.10 0.91 -18.03
N LEU A 184 13.81 0.84 -17.68
CA LEU A 184 13.25 1.58 -16.54
C LEU A 184 13.87 1.11 -15.22
N GLY A 185 14.10 -0.19 -15.05
CA GLY A 185 14.78 -0.73 -13.88
C GLY A 185 16.22 -0.24 -13.76
N LEU A 186 16.97 -0.22 -14.88
CA LEU A 186 18.32 0.34 -14.92
C LEU A 186 18.33 1.82 -14.54
N LEU A 187 17.42 2.61 -15.11
CA LEU A 187 17.28 4.04 -14.78
C LEU A 187 16.94 4.24 -13.29
N ALA A 188 16.04 3.42 -12.74
CA ALA A 188 15.70 3.48 -11.32
C ALA A 188 16.91 3.15 -10.42
N ILE A 189 17.72 2.14 -10.77
CA ILE A 189 18.95 1.78 -10.05
C ILE A 189 19.96 2.93 -10.11
N LEU A 190 20.19 3.50 -11.29
CA LEU A 190 21.13 4.63 -11.45
C LEU A 190 20.67 5.86 -10.66
N TYR A 191 19.36 6.17 -10.70
CA TYR A 191 18.79 7.25 -9.90
C TYR A 191 18.93 6.99 -8.40
N PHE A 192 18.69 5.77 -7.93
CA PHE A 192 18.88 5.39 -6.53
C PHE A 192 20.34 5.60 -6.09
N ILE A 193 21.31 5.12 -6.88
CA ILE A 193 22.74 5.29 -6.58
C ILE A 193 23.11 6.79 -6.52
N TYR A 194 22.66 7.55 -7.51
CA TYR A 194 22.88 9.01 -7.54
C TYR A 194 22.29 9.71 -6.30
N SER A 195 21.05 9.39 -5.96
CA SER A 195 20.33 9.97 -4.81
C SER A 195 21.04 9.67 -3.48
N GLU A 196 21.49 8.44 -3.25
CA GLU A 196 22.23 8.06 -2.04
C GLU A 196 23.57 8.79 -1.91
N ILE A 197 24.29 8.94 -3.04
CA ILE A 197 25.58 9.69 -3.06
C ILE A 197 25.32 11.17 -2.77
N GLN A 198 24.30 11.79 -3.36
CA GLN A 198 23.96 13.18 -3.11
C GLN A 198 23.51 13.42 -1.68
N THR A 199 22.64 12.55 -1.16
CA THR A 199 22.19 12.60 0.23
C THR A 199 23.38 12.55 1.20
N ARG A 200 24.36 11.68 0.93
CA ARG A 200 25.59 11.63 1.75
C ARG A 200 26.40 12.91 1.66
N LYS A 201 26.61 13.46 0.44
CA LYS A 201 27.34 14.71 0.24
C LYS A 201 26.69 15.87 1.01
N THR A 202 25.36 15.98 0.92
CA THR A 202 24.60 17.02 1.64
C THR A 202 24.72 16.85 3.15
N LYS A 203 24.58 15.65 3.68
CA LYS A 203 24.73 15.39 5.12
C LYS A 203 26.13 15.73 5.62
N LEU A 204 27.17 15.40 4.86
CA LEU A 204 28.55 15.76 5.18
C LEU A 204 28.77 17.28 5.20
N ALA A 205 28.20 18.01 4.22
CA ALA A 205 28.30 19.46 4.15
C ALA A 205 27.67 20.17 5.37
N TYR A 206 26.65 19.56 5.98
CA TYR A 206 26.02 20.07 7.20
C TYR A 206 26.53 19.41 8.49
N ASN A 207 27.67 18.71 8.46
CA ASN A 207 28.29 18.03 9.60
C ASN A 207 27.38 17.02 10.32
N PHE A 208 26.45 16.37 9.60
CA PHE A 208 25.68 15.27 10.15
C PHE A 208 26.48 13.96 10.15
N GLU A 209 26.21 13.11 11.14
CA GLU A 209 26.74 11.75 11.15
C GLU A 209 26.26 10.96 9.91
N VAL A 210 27.20 10.38 9.18
CA VAL A 210 26.93 9.56 7.99
C VAL A 210 27.53 8.17 8.15
N LEU A 211 26.96 7.21 7.44
CA LEU A 211 27.53 5.87 7.34
C LEU A 211 28.97 5.93 6.79
N SER A 212 29.85 5.06 7.30
CA SER A 212 31.19 4.90 6.71
C SER A 212 31.09 4.56 5.21
N ALA A 213 32.11 4.91 4.44
CA ALA A 213 32.10 4.69 2.98
C ALA A 213 31.84 3.21 2.65
N GLY A 214 32.46 2.28 3.40
CA GLY A 214 32.25 0.85 3.22
C GLY A 214 30.82 0.41 3.50
N MET A 215 30.18 0.91 4.56
CA MET A 215 28.78 0.60 4.88
C MET A 215 27.82 1.17 3.84
N LEU A 216 28.08 2.38 3.31
CA LEU A 216 27.28 2.93 2.22
C LEU A 216 27.39 2.07 0.97
N THR A 217 28.59 1.64 0.61
CA THR A 217 28.79 0.75 -0.56
C THR A 217 28.03 -0.57 -0.39
N VAL A 218 28.10 -1.20 0.79
CA VAL A 218 27.33 -2.42 1.07
C VAL A 218 25.83 -2.17 0.93
N LYS A 219 25.31 -1.07 1.48
CA LYS A 219 23.90 -0.68 1.34
C LYS A 219 23.52 -0.52 -0.13
N ILE A 220 24.29 0.24 -0.90
CA ILE A 220 24.01 0.51 -2.31
C ILE A 220 24.03 -0.79 -3.12
N VAL A 221 25.06 -1.62 -2.96
CA VAL A 221 25.19 -2.89 -3.70
C VAL A 221 24.04 -3.83 -3.36
N PHE A 222 23.68 -3.95 -2.08
CA PHE A 222 22.57 -4.82 -1.67
C PHE A 222 21.23 -4.37 -2.28
N ILE A 223 20.88 -3.08 -2.16
CA ILE A 223 19.61 -2.56 -2.68
C ILE A 223 19.58 -2.62 -4.22
N ALA A 224 20.70 -2.26 -4.88
CA ALA A 224 20.81 -2.35 -6.33
C ALA A 224 20.66 -3.81 -6.83
N ALA A 225 21.23 -4.78 -6.11
CA ALA A 225 21.07 -6.21 -6.43
C ALA A 225 19.60 -6.65 -6.29
N VAL A 226 18.91 -6.24 -5.23
CA VAL A 226 17.47 -6.52 -5.04
C VAL A 226 16.64 -5.90 -6.17
N MET A 227 16.90 -4.63 -6.51
CA MET A 227 16.22 -3.94 -7.61
C MET A 227 16.48 -4.63 -8.95
N CYS A 228 17.70 -5.07 -9.20
CA CYS A 228 18.08 -5.81 -10.40
C CYS A 228 17.32 -7.15 -10.48
N CYS A 229 17.29 -7.92 -9.38
CA CYS A 229 16.52 -9.17 -9.31
C CYS A 229 15.04 -8.97 -9.60
N VAL A 230 14.41 -7.97 -8.95
CA VAL A 230 12.99 -7.66 -9.17
C VAL A 230 12.74 -7.24 -10.62
N THR A 231 13.59 -6.37 -11.17
CA THR A 231 13.50 -5.93 -12.56
C THR A 231 13.62 -7.10 -13.53
N TRP A 232 14.57 -8.00 -13.30
CA TRP A 232 14.77 -9.18 -14.13
C TRP A 232 13.57 -10.14 -14.08
N VAL A 233 13.04 -10.39 -12.88
CA VAL A 233 11.87 -11.25 -12.68
C VAL A 233 10.64 -10.66 -13.38
N LEU A 234 10.41 -9.34 -13.28
CA LEU A 234 9.29 -8.67 -13.96
C LEU A 234 9.47 -8.69 -15.49
N ALA A 235 10.67 -8.40 -15.98
CA ALA A 235 10.97 -8.41 -17.39
C ALA A 235 10.83 -9.82 -18.02
N GLY A 236 11.05 -10.87 -17.24
CA GLY A 236 10.89 -12.28 -17.65
C GLY A 236 9.44 -12.76 -17.76
N TYR A 237 8.45 -11.89 -17.50
CA TYR A 237 7.02 -12.19 -17.73
C TYR A 237 6.44 -11.17 -18.71
N ASN A 238 5.49 -10.34 -18.29
CA ASN A 238 4.87 -9.31 -19.15
C ASN A 238 5.39 -7.89 -18.86
N GLY A 239 6.42 -7.75 -18.04
CA GLY A 239 7.00 -6.47 -17.66
C GLY A 239 6.23 -5.77 -16.52
N ILE A 240 6.26 -4.43 -16.54
CA ILE A 240 5.63 -3.59 -15.53
C ILE A 240 4.10 -3.59 -15.72
N SER A 241 3.35 -3.93 -14.68
CA SER A 241 1.89 -3.84 -14.71
C SER A 241 1.39 -2.41 -14.47
N TRP A 242 0.21 -2.08 -15.02
CA TRP A 242 -0.45 -0.80 -14.73
C TRP A 242 -0.77 -0.63 -13.24
N THR A 243 -1.08 -1.72 -12.55
CA THR A 243 -1.25 -1.70 -11.08
C THR A 243 0.00 -1.17 -10.38
N LEU A 244 1.19 -1.67 -10.77
CA LEU A 244 2.46 -1.19 -10.19
C LEU A 244 2.69 0.29 -10.47
N VAL A 245 2.39 0.76 -11.68
CA VAL A 245 2.48 2.18 -12.05
C VAL A 245 1.55 3.03 -11.17
N ILE A 246 0.29 2.62 -11.03
CA ILE A 246 -0.71 3.33 -10.21
C ILE A 246 -0.25 3.40 -8.75
N VAL A 247 0.18 2.28 -8.17
CA VAL A 247 0.70 2.24 -6.80
C VAL A 247 1.93 3.14 -6.65
N ALA A 248 2.86 3.12 -7.60
CA ALA A 248 4.04 3.97 -7.58
C ALA A 248 3.66 5.47 -7.61
N VAL A 249 2.70 5.86 -8.44
CA VAL A 249 2.19 7.24 -8.49
C VAL A 249 1.56 7.64 -7.15
N VAL A 250 0.74 6.77 -6.55
CA VAL A 250 0.16 7.02 -5.22
C VAL A 250 1.25 7.21 -4.18
N VAL A 251 2.25 6.31 -4.16
CA VAL A 251 3.36 6.39 -3.20
C VAL A 251 4.15 7.70 -3.38
N ILE A 252 4.50 8.06 -4.60
CA ILE A 252 5.26 9.29 -4.89
C ILE A 252 4.49 10.52 -4.42
N ILE A 253 3.19 10.61 -4.73
CA ILE A 253 2.34 11.74 -4.33
C ILE A 253 2.23 11.81 -2.80
N TYR A 254 1.91 10.70 -2.14
CA TYR A 254 1.68 10.68 -0.70
C TYR A 254 2.98 10.80 0.10
N ASP A 255 4.09 10.25 -0.38
CA ASP A 255 5.40 10.45 0.24
C ASP A 255 5.83 11.91 0.12
N PHE A 256 5.67 12.53 -1.05
CA PHE A 256 5.92 13.96 -1.24
C PHE A 256 5.05 14.81 -0.32
N VAL A 257 3.74 14.56 -0.25
CA VAL A 257 2.82 15.28 0.62
C VAL A 257 3.24 15.15 2.09
N THR A 258 3.57 13.96 2.54
CA THR A 258 3.88 13.70 3.95
C THR A 258 5.27 14.22 4.36
N THR A 259 6.25 14.21 3.46
CA THR A 259 7.65 14.56 3.80
C THR A 259 8.03 15.98 3.43
N GLN A 260 7.45 16.56 2.35
CA GLN A 260 7.90 17.81 1.77
C GLN A 260 6.90 18.97 1.97
N THR A 261 5.64 18.71 2.34
CA THR A 261 4.62 19.76 2.42
C THR A 261 4.29 20.21 3.85
N VAL A 262 3.66 21.38 3.96
CA VAL A 262 3.11 21.89 5.23
C VAL A 262 2.00 20.97 5.74
N LEU A 263 1.16 20.44 4.83
CA LEU A 263 0.09 19.53 5.19
C LEU A 263 0.62 18.26 5.88
N GLY A 264 1.70 17.69 5.36
CA GLY A 264 2.35 16.54 5.99
C GLY A 264 2.83 16.86 7.41
N ARG A 265 3.53 17.98 7.59
CA ARG A 265 3.95 18.43 8.94
C ARG A 265 2.78 18.58 9.90
N HIS A 266 1.66 19.13 9.44
CA HIS A 266 0.45 19.28 10.25
C HIS A 266 -0.16 17.92 10.60
N ILE A 267 -0.22 16.95 9.66
CA ILE A 267 -0.69 15.59 9.92
C ILE A 267 0.12 14.92 11.04
N TYR A 268 1.45 14.99 10.96
CA TYR A 268 2.32 14.41 12.01
C TYR A 268 2.25 15.17 13.33
N ALA A 269 2.11 16.50 13.31
CA ALA A 269 1.94 17.30 14.51
C ALA A 269 0.63 16.96 15.25
N VAL A 270 -0.50 16.90 14.52
CA VAL A 270 -1.79 16.48 15.07
C VAL A 270 -1.71 15.07 15.66
N GLY A 271 -1.04 14.15 14.94
CA GLY A 271 -0.85 12.80 15.43
C GLY A 271 0.05 12.70 16.65
N GLY A 272 1.07 13.54 16.75
CA GLY A 272 1.99 13.57 17.89
C GLY A 272 1.34 14.08 19.18
N ASN A 273 0.75 15.25 19.11
CA ASN A 273 -0.01 15.84 20.21
C ASN A 273 -1.08 16.79 19.64
N PRO A 274 -2.37 16.38 19.60
CA PRO A 274 -3.46 17.20 19.06
C PRO A 274 -3.61 18.52 19.79
N ASP A 275 -3.51 18.52 21.13
CA ASP A 275 -3.70 19.73 21.96
C ASP A 275 -2.59 20.76 21.68
N ALA A 276 -1.34 20.31 21.64
CA ALA A 276 -0.20 21.16 21.31
C ALA A 276 -0.29 21.70 19.87
N ALA A 277 -0.77 20.89 18.93
CA ALA A 277 -0.99 21.30 17.54
C ALA A 277 -2.07 22.40 17.48
N GLU A 278 -3.17 22.25 18.19
CA GLU A 278 -4.25 23.24 18.23
C GLU A 278 -3.78 24.56 18.86
N LEU A 279 -3.03 24.50 19.96
CA LEU A 279 -2.41 25.68 20.59
C LEU A 279 -1.41 26.38 19.66
N SER A 280 -0.81 25.63 18.72
CA SER A 280 0.10 26.17 17.70
C SER A 280 -0.66 26.70 16.45
N GLY A 281 -1.99 26.77 16.49
CA GLY A 281 -2.82 27.26 15.38
C GLY A 281 -3.15 26.25 14.30
N ILE A 282 -2.81 24.97 14.48
CA ILE A 282 -3.13 23.89 13.53
C ILE A 282 -4.55 23.38 13.81
N SER A 283 -5.45 23.52 12.84
CA SER A 283 -6.81 23.01 12.98
C SER A 283 -6.87 21.50 12.90
N VAL A 284 -6.95 20.82 14.05
CA VAL A 284 -7.11 19.35 14.14
C VAL A 284 -8.30 18.88 13.31
N LYS A 285 -9.45 19.60 13.39
CA LYS A 285 -10.67 19.28 12.63
C LYS A 285 -10.44 19.28 11.11
N LYS A 286 -9.73 20.30 10.58
CA LYS A 286 -9.43 20.37 9.13
C LYS A 286 -8.50 19.23 8.69
N ILE A 287 -7.48 18.93 9.47
CA ILE A 287 -6.55 17.84 9.17
C ILE A 287 -7.28 16.49 9.17
N THR A 288 -8.07 16.20 10.18
CA THR A 288 -8.89 14.99 10.25
C THR A 288 -9.82 14.87 9.03
N PHE A 289 -10.51 15.95 8.67
CA PHE A 289 -11.39 15.98 7.52
C PHE A 289 -10.68 15.69 6.20
N VAL A 290 -9.50 16.29 5.98
CA VAL A 290 -8.69 16.06 4.78
C VAL A 290 -8.18 14.63 4.72
N VAL A 291 -7.71 14.07 5.83
CA VAL A 291 -7.18 12.70 5.88
C VAL A 291 -8.28 11.68 5.58
N PHE A 292 -9.47 11.81 6.15
CA PHE A 292 -10.59 10.91 5.81
C PHE A 292 -11.08 11.09 4.37
N GLY A 293 -11.13 12.32 3.84
CA GLY A 293 -11.44 12.55 2.42
C GLY A 293 -10.43 11.89 1.48
N SER A 294 -9.15 11.99 1.81
CA SER A 294 -8.06 11.29 1.14
C SER A 294 -8.18 9.76 1.23
N MET A 295 -8.56 9.24 2.41
CA MET A 295 -8.79 7.80 2.61
C MET A 295 -9.93 7.30 1.73
N GLY A 296 -11.01 8.06 1.61
CA GLY A 296 -12.13 7.72 0.72
C GLY A 296 -11.72 7.69 -0.76
N LEU A 297 -10.88 8.64 -1.21
CA LEU A 297 -10.29 8.61 -2.56
C LEU A 297 -9.52 7.30 -2.81
N LEU A 298 -8.65 6.92 -1.87
CA LEU A 298 -7.85 5.70 -1.98
C LEU A 298 -8.71 4.44 -1.86
N ALA A 299 -9.80 4.46 -1.10
CA ALA A 299 -10.77 3.37 -1.09
C ALA A 299 -11.45 3.19 -2.46
N GLY A 300 -11.82 4.30 -3.13
CA GLY A 300 -12.31 4.27 -4.51
C GLY A 300 -11.30 3.67 -5.48
N LEU A 301 -10.05 4.12 -5.41
CA LEU A 301 -8.96 3.60 -6.25
C LEU A 301 -8.70 2.10 -6.00
N SER A 302 -8.73 1.67 -4.73
CA SER A 302 -8.62 0.27 -4.36
C SER A 302 -9.78 -0.56 -4.94
N GLY A 303 -11.01 -0.05 -4.89
CA GLY A 303 -12.18 -0.69 -5.49
C GLY A 303 -12.04 -0.86 -7.01
N ILE A 304 -11.52 0.16 -7.70
CA ILE A 304 -11.20 0.09 -9.14
C ILE A 304 -10.19 -1.02 -9.41
N LEU A 305 -9.06 -1.04 -8.70
CA LEU A 305 -8.00 -2.03 -8.91
C LEU A 305 -8.50 -3.46 -8.62
N PHE A 306 -9.30 -3.64 -7.58
CA PHE A 306 -9.85 -4.94 -7.23
C PHE A 306 -10.88 -5.43 -8.26
N ALA A 307 -11.87 -4.59 -8.61
CA ALA A 307 -12.91 -4.94 -9.59
C ALA A 307 -12.31 -5.17 -10.99
N SER A 308 -11.33 -4.34 -11.38
CA SER A 308 -10.55 -4.51 -12.60
C SER A 308 -9.81 -5.85 -12.63
N ARG A 309 -9.14 -6.21 -11.52
CA ARG A 309 -8.41 -7.47 -11.41
C ARG A 309 -9.32 -8.69 -11.53
N LEU A 310 -10.49 -8.67 -10.91
CA LEU A 310 -11.49 -9.75 -11.02
C LEU A 310 -12.30 -9.67 -12.31
N GLN A 311 -12.22 -8.56 -13.05
CA GLN A 311 -13.07 -8.25 -14.20
C GLN A 311 -14.56 -8.34 -13.84
N SER A 312 -14.88 -8.14 -12.59
CA SER A 312 -16.22 -8.24 -12.05
C SER A 312 -16.35 -7.59 -10.68
N ALA A 313 -17.57 -7.22 -10.32
CA ALA A 313 -17.93 -6.86 -8.96
C ALA A 313 -18.76 -7.98 -8.33
N THR A 314 -18.41 -8.39 -7.12
CA THR A 314 -19.05 -9.48 -6.40
C THR A 314 -19.67 -9.01 -5.09
N THR A 315 -20.63 -9.74 -4.56
CA THR A 315 -21.29 -9.48 -3.27
C THR A 315 -20.33 -9.53 -2.08
N THR A 316 -19.16 -10.15 -2.23
CA THR A 316 -18.15 -10.32 -1.18
C THR A 316 -16.95 -9.38 -1.34
N ALA A 317 -17.00 -8.49 -2.34
CA ALA A 317 -15.91 -7.52 -2.57
C ALA A 317 -15.64 -6.68 -1.33
N GLY A 318 -14.37 -6.43 -1.03
CA GLY A 318 -13.97 -5.60 0.11
C GLY A 318 -13.95 -6.30 1.47
N THR A 319 -14.32 -7.58 1.55
CA THR A 319 -14.30 -8.32 2.83
C THR A 319 -12.89 -8.38 3.41
N LEU A 320 -12.73 -7.89 4.64
CA LEU A 320 -11.49 -7.85 5.44
C LEU A 320 -10.35 -6.95 4.87
N PHE A 321 -10.60 -6.16 3.82
CA PHE A 321 -9.57 -5.27 3.29
C PHE A 321 -9.12 -4.22 4.29
N GLU A 322 -10.02 -3.75 5.17
CA GLU A 322 -9.70 -2.87 6.28
C GLU A 322 -8.66 -3.46 7.22
N LEU A 323 -8.81 -4.75 7.57
CA LEU A 323 -7.85 -5.45 8.44
C LEU A 323 -6.51 -5.66 7.74
N ASP A 324 -6.53 -5.99 6.45
CA ASP A 324 -5.33 -6.13 5.63
C ASP A 324 -4.55 -4.81 5.53
N ALA A 325 -5.27 -3.69 5.32
CA ALA A 325 -4.67 -2.37 5.25
C ALA A 325 -4.10 -1.90 6.62
N ILE A 326 -4.82 -2.19 7.71
CA ILE A 326 -4.36 -1.92 9.08
C ILE A 326 -3.10 -2.74 9.38
N ALA A 327 -3.12 -4.05 9.08
CA ALA A 327 -1.96 -4.92 9.27
C ALA A 327 -0.75 -4.43 8.47
N ALA A 328 -0.95 -4.07 7.19
CA ALA A 328 0.09 -3.53 6.34
C ALA A 328 0.67 -2.22 6.91
N ALA A 329 -0.16 -1.32 7.42
CA ALA A 329 0.30 -0.06 8.02
C ALA A 329 1.12 -0.31 9.30
N PHE A 330 0.70 -1.21 10.20
CA PHE A 330 1.44 -1.54 11.42
C PHE A 330 2.74 -2.29 11.14
N ILE A 331 2.73 -3.29 10.26
CA ILE A 331 3.95 -3.99 9.80
C ILE A 331 4.90 -2.98 9.16
N GLY A 332 4.37 -2.01 8.39
CA GLY A 332 5.09 -0.91 7.77
C GLY A 332 5.61 0.16 8.75
N GLY A 333 5.36 0.00 10.07
CA GLY A 333 5.91 0.84 11.12
C GLY A 333 5.03 2.04 11.51
N ALA A 334 3.76 2.09 11.11
CA ALA A 334 2.81 3.05 11.69
C ALA A 334 2.56 2.73 13.17
N SER A 335 2.29 3.76 13.98
CA SER A 335 2.11 3.62 15.42
C SER A 335 0.70 3.97 15.86
N ALA A 336 0.06 3.07 16.62
CA ALA A 336 -1.25 3.31 17.21
C ALA A 336 -1.29 4.54 18.16
N ALA A 337 -0.15 4.98 18.69
CA ALA A 337 -0.07 6.20 19.48
C ALA A 337 -0.14 7.49 18.64
N GLY A 338 -0.08 7.36 17.32
CA GLY A 338 -0.06 8.48 16.38
C GLY A 338 1.32 9.14 16.20
N GLY A 339 1.40 10.05 15.27
CA GLY A 339 2.61 10.84 14.97
C GLY A 339 3.76 10.08 14.31
N VAL A 340 3.63 8.77 14.08
CA VAL A 340 4.66 7.92 13.48
C VAL A 340 4.05 7.01 12.42
N GLY A 341 4.65 7.02 11.24
CA GLY A 341 4.28 6.18 10.10
C GLY A 341 4.98 6.67 8.85
N LYS A 342 5.28 5.79 7.90
CA LYS A 342 5.88 6.13 6.61
C LYS A 342 5.05 5.49 5.50
N VAL A 343 4.77 6.27 4.46
CA VAL A 343 4.06 5.79 3.26
C VAL A 343 4.80 4.62 2.60
N THR A 344 6.11 4.75 2.45
CA THR A 344 6.95 3.68 1.88
C THR A 344 6.96 2.43 2.76
N GLY A 345 6.89 2.60 4.08
CA GLY A 345 6.79 1.48 5.04
C GLY A 345 5.52 0.66 4.83
N SER A 346 4.38 1.32 4.63
CA SER A 346 3.10 0.61 4.43
C SER A 346 3.07 -0.25 3.16
N ILE A 347 3.83 0.12 2.12
CA ILE A 347 3.99 -0.71 0.93
C ILE A 347 4.74 -2.00 1.24
N ILE A 348 5.84 -1.89 2.00
CA ILE A 348 6.57 -3.08 2.44
C ILE A 348 5.69 -3.95 3.35
N GLY A 349 4.93 -3.32 4.24
CA GLY A 349 3.96 -4.03 5.08
C GLY A 349 2.89 -4.76 4.26
N ALA A 350 2.36 -4.12 3.21
CA ALA A 350 1.41 -4.74 2.28
C ALA A 350 2.04 -5.92 1.53
N LEU A 351 3.30 -5.78 1.07
CA LEU A 351 4.04 -6.88 0.44
C LEU A 351 4.26 -8.05 1.40
N VAL A 352 4.65 -7.79 2.66
CA VAL A 352 4.80 -8.82 3.70
C VAL A 352 3.49 -9.59 3.87
N TYR A 353 2.41 -8.86 4.08
CA TYR A 353 1.09 -9.44 4.36
C TYR A 353 0.53 -10.22 3.17
N MET A 354 0.65 -9.67 1.96
CA MET A 354 0.19 -10.34 0.74
C MET A 354 1.09 -11.50 0.32
N SER A 355 2.39 -11.46 0.67
CA SER A 355 3.30 -12.59 0.50
C SER A 355 2.88 -13.79 1.36
N LEU A 356 2.43 -13.54 2.60
CA LEU A 356 1.84 -14.59 3.45
C LEU A 356 0.62 -15.21 2.79
N THR A 357 -0.32 -14.39 2.34
CA THR A 357 -1.56 -14.87 1.68
C THR A 357 -1.24 -15.65 0.41
N SER A 358 -0.38 -15.12 -0.46
CA SER A 358 0.04 -15.79 -1.71
C SER A 358 0.76 -17.10 -1.44
N GLY A 359 1.68 -17.12 -0.48
CA GLY A 359 2.43 -18.32 -0.11
C GLY A 359 1.53 -19.42 0.45
N MET A 360 0.60 -19.07 1.34
CA MET A 360 -0.38 -20.01 1.89
C MET A 360 -1.31 -20.57 0.80
N ASN A 361 -1.74 -19.74 -0.16
CA ASN A 361 -2.54 -20.18 -1.30
C ASN A 361 -1.79 -21.18 -2.18
N LEU A 362 -0.50 -20.91 -2.48
CA LEU A 362 0.33 -21.83 -3.26
C LEU A 362 0.59 -23.17 -2.57
N MET A 363 0.55 -23.18 -1.23
CA MET A 363 0.65 -24.41 -0.45
C MET A 363 -0.69 -25.13 -0.29
N GLY A 364 -1.80 -24.60 -0.79
CA GLY A 364 -3.13 -25.17 -0.61
C GLY A 364 -3.65 -25.12 0.82
N ILE A 365 -3.16 -24.18 1.64
CA ILE A 365 -3.64 -24.00 3.02
C ILE A 365 -5.08 -23.49 2.97
N ASP A 366 -5.96 -24.12 3.74
CA ASP A 366 -7.37 -23.74 3.79
C ASP A 366 -7.60 -22.31 4.31
N ILE A 367 -8.70 -21.71 3.92
CA ILE A 367 -9.07 -20.33 4.26
C ILE A 367 -9.17 -20.10 5.77
N SER A 368 -9.65 -21.09 6.53
CA SER A 368 -9.82 -20.98 8.00
C SER A 368 -8.46 -20.83 8.68
N SER A 369 -7.49 -21.65 8.29
CA SER A 369 -6.11 -21.56 8.76
C SER A 369 -5.44 -20.23 8.35
N GLN A 370 -5.72 -19.74 7.14
CA GLN A 370 -5.22 -18.44 6.70
C GLN A 370 -5.73 -17.31 7.59
N TYR A 371 -7.00 -17.30 7.99
CA TYR A 371 -7.54 -16.29 8.92
C TYR A 371 -6.84 -16.31 10.27
N ILE A 372 -6.53 -17.49 10.82
CA ILE A 372 -5.80 -17.63 12.08
C ILE A 372 -4.40 -17.02 11.96
N VAL A 373 -3.67 -17.37 10.90
CA VAL A 373 -2.31 -16.86 10.66
C VAL A 373 -2.33 -15.35 10.46
N ARG A 374 -3.25 -14.82 9.65
CA ARG A 374 -3.41 -13.39 9.38
C ARG A 374 -3.72 -12.61 10.65
N GLY A 375 -4.62 -13.11 11.50
CA GLY A 375 -4.93 -12.54 12.80
C GLY A 375 -3.73 -12.53 13.75
N ALA A 376 -2.99 -13.65 13.81
CA ALA A 376 -1.78 -13.76 14.63
C ALA A 376 -0.68 -12.78 14.20
N VAL A 377 -0.48 -12.61 12.89
CA VAL A 377 0.50 -11.65 12.34
C VAL A 377 0.09 -10.20 12.65
N LEU A 378 -1.20 -9.86 12.52
CA LEU A 378 -1.69 -8.54 12.93
C LEU A 378 -1.44 -8.29 14.43
N ALA A 379 -1.79 -9.25 15.30
CA ALA A 379 -1.55 -9.13 16.72
C ALA A 379 -0.05 -8.98 17.04
N ALA A 380 0.80 -9.79 16.41
CA ALA A 380 2.25 -9.70 16.58
C ALA A 380 2.82 -8.34 16.15
N ALA A 381 2.34 -7.76 15.04
CA ALA A 381 2.76 -6.44 14.58
C ALA A 381 2.39 -5.33 15.58
N VAL A 382 1.20 -5.38 16.16
CA VAL A 382 0.75 -4.42 17.19
C VAL A 382 1.53 -4.60 18.48
N ILE A 383 1.75 -5.83 18.94
CA ILE A 383 2.56 -6.14 20.13
C ILE A 383 3.99 -5.60 19.95
N PHE A 384 4.58 -5.80 18.78
CA PHE A 384 5.90 -5.27 18.45
C PHE A 384 5.95 -3.74 18.49
N ASP A 385 4.94 -3.04 17.95
CA ASP A 385 4.85 -1.58 18.04
C ASP A 385 4.78 -1.11 19.50
N VAL A 386 3.92 -1.72 20.33
CA VAL A 386 3.75 -1.34 21.73
C VAL A 386 5.01 -1.62 22.55
N SER A 387 5.64 -2.80 22.37
CA SER A 387 6.84 -3.20 23.12
C SER A 387 8.05 -2.35 22.83
N THR A 388 8.27 -2.00 21.55
CA THR A 388 9.41 -1.15 21.15
C THR A 388 9.29 0.31 21.61
N ARG A 389 8.08 0.75 21.97
CA ARG A 389 7.86 2.09 22.57
C ARG A 389 8.14 2.11 24.07
N ARG A 390 7.78 1.06 24.79
CA ARG A 390 8.03 0.97 26.24
C ARG A 390 9.53 0.96 26.58
N GLY A 391 10.36 0.41 25.72
CA GLY A 391 11.82 0.39 25.91
C GLY A 391 12.54 1.73 25.65
N ARG A 392 11.81 2.80 25.23
CA ARG A 392 12.36 4.15 25.00
C ARG A 392 11.96 5.19 26.07
N LYS A 393 11.09 4.81 27.02
CA LYS A 393 10.82 5.57 28.25
C LYS A 393 11.75 5.10 29.34
#